data_18adb0897560922e1d0ab6ef322ad7a7
#
_entry.id   18adb0897560922e1d0ab6ef322ad7a7
#
_cell.length_a   1.000
_cell.length_b   1.000
_cell.length_c   1.000
_cell.angle_alpha   90.00
_cell.angle_beta   90.00
_cell.angle_gamma   90.00
#
_symmetry.space_group_name_H-M   'P 1'
#
loop_
_entity.id
_entity.type
_entity.pdbx_description
1 polymer ?
#
loop_
_entity_poly.entity_id
_entity_poly.type
_entity_poly.pdbx_seq_one_letter_code
_entity_poly.pdbx_strand_id
1 'polypeptide(L)'
;TVGNNVIMWAGNHIGHHSIIEDHCFFTSHVCMSGHCHIGSHAYLGVNATIRDFGEIAEGTFVSMDTSITKNITEPWGIYRGSPARRLKNVE
;
A
#
# COMPACT_ATOMS: atom_id res chain seq x y z
N THR A 1 -9.10 5.18 -9.39
CA THR A 1 -8.14 5.71 -10.37
C THR A 1 -6.77 5.09 -10.14
N VAL A 2 -6.17 4.62 -11.20
CA VAL A 2 -4.83 4.06 -11.18
C VAL A 2 -3.95 4.94 -12.06
N GLY A 3 -2.82 5.39 -11.51
CA GLY A 3 -1.90 6.25 -12.21
C GLY A 3 -1.05 5.54 -13.25
N ASN A 4 0.00 6.23 -13.69
CA ASN A 4 0.89 5.72 -14.73
C ASN A 4 1.96 4.81 -14.15
N ASN A 5 2.43 3.87 -14.98
CA ASN A 5 3.56 3.00 -14.61
C ASN A 5 3.32 2.24 -13.31
N VAL A 6 2.09 1.77 -13.10
CA VAL A 6 1.74 0.97 -11.94
C VAL A 6 1.79 -0.50 -12.33
N ILE A 7 2.48 -1.30 -11.54
CA ILE A 7 2.62 -2.73 -11.77
C ILE A 7 1.79 -3.46 -10.71
N MET A 8 0.90 -4.34 -11.16
CA MET A 8 0.08 -5.15 -10.26
C MET A 8 0.17 -6.60 -10.68
N TRP A 9 0.59 -7.47 -9.75
CA TRP A 9 0.57 -8.90 -10.01
C TRP A 9 -0.85 -9.45 -9.81
N ALA A 10 -1.00 -10.77 -9.88
CA ALA A 10 -2.32 -11.39 -9.90
C ALA A 10 -3.04 -11.33 -8.55
N GLY A 11 -4.38 -11.35 -8.61
CA GLY A 11 -5.22 -11.55 -7.44
C GLY A 11 -5.42 -10.33 -6.56
N ASN A 12 -5.05 -9.13 -7.03
CA ASN A 12 -5.25 -7.92 -6.23
C ASN A 12 -6.72 -7.52 -6.23
N HIS A 13 -7.18 -7.03 -5.07
CA HIS A 13 -8.49 -6.42 -4.93
C HIS A 13 -8.31 -4.93 -4.61
N ILE A 14 -8.78 -4.10 -5.51
CA ILE A 14 -8.72 -2.65 -5.34
C ILE A 14 -10.14 -2.17 -5.07
N GLY A 15 -10.38 -1.71 -3.85
CA GLY A 15 -11.72 -1.27 -3.46
C GLY A 15 -12.19 -0.04 -4.23
N HIS A 16 -13.49 0.23 -4.19
CA HIS A 16 -14.09 1.32 -4.96
C HIS A 16 -13.60 2.69 -4.48
N HIS A 17 -13.58 3.65 -5.39
CA HIS A 17 -13.20 5.04 -5.10
C HIS A 17 -11.79 5.19 -4.55
N SER A 18 -10.90 4.25 -4.86
CA SER A 18 -9.51 4.32 -4.42
C SER A 18 -8.65 5.03 -5.45
N ILE A 19 -7.56 5.65 -4.99
CA ILE A 19 -6.60 6.33 -5.84
C ILE A 19 -5.23 5.70 -5.63
N ILE A 20 -4.62 5.24 -6.71
CA ILE A 20 -3.24 4.73 -6.71
C ILE A 20 -2.43 5.67 -7.60
N GLU A 21 -1.45 6.33 -7.00
CA GLU A 21 -0.63 7.28 -7.74
C GLU A 21 0.42 6.56 -8.59
N ASP A 22 1.26 7.33 -9.28
CA ASP A 22 2.19 6.78 -10.26
C ASP A 22 3.28 5.93 -9.63
N HIS A 23 3.82 5.00 -10.42
CA HIS A 23 5.02 4.23 -10.08
C HIS A 23 4.88 3.33 -8.85
N CYS A 24 3.68 2.85 -8.57
CA CYS A 24 3.46 1.91 -7.47
C CYS A 24 3.66 0.47 -7.94
N PHE A 25 4.04 -0.39 -7.02
CA PHE A 25 4.21 -1.82 -7.28
C PHE A 25 3.37 -2.60 -6.28
N PHE A 26 2.37 -3.32 -6.80
CA PHE A 26 1.53 -4.22 -6.00
C PHE A 26 1.92 -5.64 -6.35
N THR A 27 2.31 -6.43 -5.36
CA THR A 27 2.56 -7.86 -5.60
C THR A 27 1.22 -8.61 -5.61
N SER A 28 1.23 -9.91 -5.36
CA SER A 28 0.01 -10.71 -5.49
C SER A 28 -0.89 -10.60 -4.26
N HIS A 29 -2.21 -10.62 -4.50
CA HIS A 29 -3.21 -10.74 -3.44
C HIS A 29 -3.19 -9.61 -2.42
N VAL A 30 -2.86 -8.39 -2.86
CA VAL A 30 -3.03 -7.19 -2.03
C VAL A 30 -4.52 -6.88 -1.98
N CYS A 31 -5.05 -6.65 -0.80
CA CYS A 31 -6.47 -6.34 -0.63
C CYS A 31 -6.62 -4.94 -0.05
N MET A 32 -7.16 -4.02 -0.85
CA MET A 32 -7.50 -2.68 -0.42
C MET A 32 -9.01 -2.55 -0.30
N SER A 33 -9.47 -2.08 0.85
CA SER A 33 -10.88 -1.72 1.01
C SER A 33 -11.16 -0.41 0.27
N GLY A 34 -12.37 0.12 0.39
CA GLY A 34 -12.74 1.31 -0.40
C GLY A 34 -12.09 2.60 0.05
N HIS A 35 -12.07 3.58 -0.83
CA HIS A 35 -11.63 4.95 -0.55
C HIS A 35 -10.20 5.06 -0.03
N CYS A 36 -9.30 4.19 -0.49
CA CYS A 36 -7.89 4.25 -0.11
C CYS A 36 -7.12 5.17 -1.03
N HIS A 37 -6.02 5.74 -0.52
CA HIS A 37 -5.13 6.58 -1.31
C HIS A 37 -3.70 6.09 -1.12
N ILE A 38 -3.09 5.63 -2.20
CA ILE A 38 -1.73 5.10 -2.19
C ILE A 38 -0.83 6.11 -2.87
N GLY A 39 0.12 6.66 -2.13
CA GLY A 39 1.08 7.62 -2.66
C GLY A 39 2.03 6.99 -3.66
N SER A 40 2.66 7.84 -4.49
CA SER A 40 3.54 7.36 -5.56
C SER A 40 4.73 6.58 -4.99
N HIS A 41 5.29 5.68 -5.81
CA HIS A 41 6.46 4.87 -5.46
C HIS A 41 6.25 3.95 -4.26
N ALA A 42 5.01 3.60 -3.93
CA ALA A 42 4.73 2.66 -2.84
C ALA A 42 4.91 1.23 -3.32
N TYR A 43 5.37 0.37 -2.43
CA TYR A 43 5.50 -1.07 -2.67
C TYR A 43 4.63 -1.82 -1.66
N LEU A 44 3.74 -2.66 -2.16
CA LEU A 44 2.85 -3.44 -1.31
C LEU A 44 3.15 -4.92 -1.49
N GLY A 45 3.59 -5.56 -0.41
CA GLY A 45 4.00 -6.96 -0.43
C GLY A 45 2.81 -7.91 -0.51
N VAL A 46 3.11 -9.19 -0.75
CA VAL A 46 2.09 -10.23 -0.93
C VAL A 46 1.16 -10.30 0.28
N ASN A 47 -0.13 -10.35 0.02
CA ASN A 47 -1.18 -10.44 1.04
C ASN A 47 -1.26 -9.23 1.98
N ALA A 48 -0.68 -8.09 1.62
CA ALA A 48 -0.86 -6.88 2.42
C ALA A 48 -2.33 -6.46 2.36
N THR A 49 -2.86 -5.97 3.47
CA THR A 49 -4.25 -5.50 3.53
C THR A 49 -4.30 -4.08 4.04
N ILE A 50 -5.22 -3.29 3.49
CA ILE A 50 -5.37 -1.88 3.84
C ILE A 50 -6.84 -1.62 4.14
N ARG A 51 -7.10 -1.05 5.30
CA ARG A 51 -8.48 -0.80 5.75
C ARG A 51 -9.14 0.32 4.93
N ASP A 52 -10.46 0.46 5.09
CA ASP A 52 -11.24 1.53 4.47
C ASP A 52 -10.63 2.90 4.78
N PHE A 53 -10.64 3.78 3.78
CA PHE A 53 -10.11 5.14 3.89
C PHE A 53 -8.64 5.17 4.30
N GLY A 54 -7.91 4.09 4.07
CA GLY A 54 -6.50 4.03 4.40
C GLY A 54 -5.66 4.93 3.51
N GLU A 55 -4.60 5.50 4.06
CA GLU A 55 -3.64 6.31 3.31
C GLU A 55 -2.25 5.75 3.48
N ILE A 56 -1.52 5.66 2.37
CA ILE A 56 -0.14 5.21 2.34
C ILE A 56 0.68 6.33 1.74
N ALA A 57 1.62 6.87 2.51
CA ALA A 57 2.46 7.97 2.04
C ALA A 57 3.41 7.51 0.93
N GLU A 58 3.94 8.47 0.20
CA GLU A 58 4.88 8.24 -0.89
C GLU A 58 6.05 7.36 -0.45
N GLY A 59 6.46 6.45 -1.32
CA GLY A 59 7.67 5.65 -1.12
C GLY A 59 7.63 4.64 0.01
N THR A 60 6.46 4.38 0.56
CA THR A 60 6.31 3.43 1.66
C THR A 60 6.52 1.99 1.17
N PHE A 61 7.28 1.23 1.93
CA PHE A 61 7.47 -0.21 1.67
C PHE A 61 6.65 -1.00 2.69
N VAL A 62 5.68 -1.73 2.21
CA VAL A 62 4.82 -2.57 3.04
C VAL A 62 5.19 -4.02 2.79
N SER A 63 5.68 -4.70 3.83
CA SER A 63 6.10 -6.11 3.75
C SER A 63 4.93 -7.03 3.47
N MET A 64 5.24 -8.29 3.14
CA MET A 64 4.20 -9.30 2.95
C MET A 64 3.40 -9.51 4.24
N ASP A 65 2.14 -9.88 4.10
CA ASP A 65 1.23 -10.22 5.21
C ASP A 65 1.08 -9.10 6.23
N THR A 66 1.25 -7.85 5.82
CA THR A 66 1.11 -6.69 6.70
C THR A 66 -0.31 -6.17 6.66
N SER A 67 -0.84 -5.84 7.84
CA SER A 67 -2.18 -5.24 7.95
C SER A 67 -2.05 -3.76 8.29
N ILE A 68 -2.45 -2.90 7.37
CA ILE A 68 -2.41 -1.45 7.58
C ILE A 68 -3.74 -1.03 8.20
N THR A 69 -3.71 -0.73 9.49
CA THR A 69 -4.91 -0.35 10.25
C THR A 69 -4.95 1.12 10.61
N LYS A 70 -3.85 1.84 10.41
CA LYS A 70 -3.76 3.28 10.63
C LYS A 70 -3.14 3.93 9.41
N ASN A 71 -3.45 5.19 9.18
CA ASN A 71 -2.90 5.91 8.04
C ASN A 71 -1.39 6.11 8.21
N ILE A 72 -0.67 5.93 7.10
CA ILE A 72 0.77 6.16 7.05
C ILE A 72 0.95 7.52 6.39
N THR A 73 1.35 8.52 7.18
CA THR A 73 1.44 9.90 6.72
C THR A 73 2.87 10.35 6.45
N GLU A 74 3.86 9.63 6.95
CA GLU A 74 5.27 9.96 6.72
C GLU A 74 5.84 9.09 5.61
N PRO A 75 6.45 9.68 4.58
CA PRO A 75 6.95 8.91 3.43
C PRO A 75 8.21 8.10 3.77
N TRP A 76 8.50 7.16 2.88
CA TRP A 76 9.76 6.39 2.86
C TRP A 76 9.96 5.48 4.07
N GLY A 77 8.89 5.07 4.74
CA GLY A 77 8.99 4.13 5.84
C GLY A 77 8.85 2.68 5.39
N ILE A 78 9.34 1.76 6.22
CA ILE A 78 9.19 0.33 6.02
C ILE A 78 8.29 -0.19 7.14
N TYR A 79 7.23 -0.90 6.76
CA TYR A 79 6.22 -1.39 7.70
C TYR A 79 6.05 -2.89 7.57
N ARG A 80 5.84 -3.57 8.68
CA ARG A 80 5.44 -4.97 8.67
C ARG A 80 4.63 -5.32 9.91
N GLY A 81 3.94 -6.44 9.84
CA GLY A 81 3.22 -7.02 10.96
C GLY A 81 1.72 -6.76 10.92
N SER A 82 1.03 -7.35 11.88
CA SER A 82 -0.42 -7.22 12.04
C SER A 82 -0.73 -6.97 13.52
N PRO A 83 -0.99 -5.71 13.91
CA PRO A 83 -1.04 -4.50 13.07
C PRO A 83 0.35 -4.05 12.62
N ALA A 84 0.39 -3.26 11.56
CA ALA A 84 1.65 -2.80 10.97
C ALA A 84 2.45 -1.94 11.94
N ARG A 85 3.75 -2.14 11.91
CA ARG A 85 4.71 -1.35 12.70
C ARG A 85 5.81 -0.84 11.81
N ARG A 86 6.19 0.41 12.00
CA ARG A 86 7.29 1.00 11.25
C ARG A 86 8.61 0.44 11.76
N LEU A 87 9.46 -0.02 10.83
CA LEU A 87 10.77 -0.56 11.17
C LEU A 87 11.87 0.49 11.03
N LYS A 88 11.97 1.04 9.81
CA LYS A 88 13.01 2.02 9.50
C LYS A 88 12.64 2.69 8.19
N ASN A 89 13.42 3.71 7.81
CA ASN A 89 13.22 4.36 6.52
C ASN A 89 13.81 3.52 5.39
N VAL A 90 13.27 3.73 4.19
CA VAL A 90 13.74 3.05 3.00
C VAL A 90 15.19 3.42 2.69
N GLU A 91 15.53 4.67 2.89
CA GLU A 91 16.89 5.15 2.60
C GLU A 91 17.80 5.10 3.81
#